data_94cc06dbaa04a5ba327f8733133e0938
#
_entry.id   94cc06dbaa04a5ba327f8733133e0938
#
_cell.length_a   1.000
_cell.length_b   1.000
_cell.length_c   1.000
_cell.angle_alpha   90.00
_cell.angle_beta   90.00
_cell.angle_gamma   90.00
#
_symmetry.space_group_name_H-M   'P 1'
#
loop_
_entity.id
_entity.type
_entity.pdbx_description
1 polymer ?
#
loop_
_entity_poly.entity_id
_entity_poly.type
_entity_poly.pdbx_seq_one_letter_code
_entity_poly.pdbx_strand_id
1 'polypeptide(L)'
;MVDRNMLWINPCVNIYMTVSNIIRLLSGIFILLSFSSCIEYKDVEFLGITDYSINKLDTEDVRITLFLKIKNPNTYNIKIKKSAFDLYLNGKKLGKAKMLDDIKLEKNRSQVHEVVFEGDIKKITQGIFSNLGVLFGGTAKLRVTGKIKAKAYGIGKKFDVDVTEKIKASDFKF
;
A
#
# COMPACT_ATOMS: atom_id res chain seq x y z
N MET A 1 41.95 1.19 78.93
CA MET A 1 42.69 1.20 77.68
C MET A 1 41.65 1.08 76.59
N VAL A 2 41.30 2.21 76.00
CA VAL A 2 40.23 2.26 75.01
C VAL A 2 40.85 2.42 73.64
N ASP A 3 40.67 1.41 72.82
CA ASP A 3 41.19 1.39 71.45
C ASP A 3 40.17 2.04 70.53
N ARG A 4 40.52 3.26 70.02
CA ARG A 4 39.74 4.03 69.08
C ARG A 4 40.31 3.81 67.69
N ASN A 5 39.83 2.79 67.01
CA ASN A 5 39.95 2.72 65.57
C ASN A 5 38.65 3.12 64.90
N MET A 6 38.46 4.43 64.81
CA MET A 6 37.37 5.04 64.06
C MET A 6 37.74 5.04 62.56
N LEU A 7 37.25 4.03 61.83
CA LEU A 7 37.35 3.96 60.37
C LEU A 7 36.50 5.10 59.80
N TRP A 8 37.19 6.15 59.34
CA TRP A 8 36.57 7.19 58.53
C TRP A 8 36.22 6.62 57.15
N ILE A 9 34.99 6.16 56.98
CA ILE A 9 34.43 5.84 55.69
C ILE A 9 34.18 7.18 55.02
N ASN A 10 35.01 7.55 54.02
CA ASN A 10 34.87 8.74 53.23
C ASN A 10 33.57 8.68 52.43
N PRO A 11 32.55 9.50 52.70
CA PRO A 11 31.28 9.47 51.99
C PRO A 11 31.42 9.94 50.52
N CYS A 12 32.52 10.65 50.20
CA CYS A 12 32.77 11.14 48.87
C CYS A 12 33.04 10.05 47.83
N VAL A 13 33.67 8.93 48.22
CA VAL A 13 34.00 7.83 47.27
C VAL A 13 32.72 7.16 46.75
N ASN A 14 31.73 7.01 47.59
CA ASN A 14 30.50 6.31 47.24
C ASN A 14 29.61 7.15 46.27
N ILE A 15 29.63 8.49 46.41
CA ILE A 15 28.89 9.41 45.52
C ILE A 15 29.49 9.39 44.10
N TYR A 16 30.82 9.39 43.97
CA TYR A 16 31.47 9.35 42.65
C TYR A 16 31.22 8.05 41.91
N MET A 17 31.20 6.89 42.59
CA MET A 17 30.85 5.60 41.96
C MET A 17 29.39 5.60 41.45
N THR A 18 28.47 6.14 42.24
CA THR A 18 27.03 6.20 41.85
C THR A 18 26.78 7.14 40.67
N VAL A 19 27.41 8.31 40.67
CA VAL A 19 27.28 9.29 39.56
C VAL A 19 27.90 8.75 38.27
N SER A 20 29.05 8.07 38.33
CA SER A 20 29.70 7.43 37.18
C SER A 20 28.79 6.36 36.54
N ASN A 21 28.12 5.56 37.37
CA ASN A 21 27.19 4.53 36.87
C ASN A 21 25.93 5.14 36.25
N ILE A 22 25.40 6.23 36.81
CA ILE A 22 24.27 6.97 36.25
C ILE A 22 24.64 7.56 34.89
N ILE A 23 25.83 8.17 34.75
CA ILE A 23 26.30 8.74 33.49
C ILE A 23 26.46 7.64 32.42
N ARG A 24 26.99 6.47 32.79
CA ARG A 24 27.10 5.32 31.86
C ARG A 24 25.74 4.81 31.40
N LEU A 25 24.78 4.71 32.31
CA LEU A 25 23.41 4.32 31.99
C LEU A 25 22.72 5.34 31.08
N LEU A 26 22.84 6.63 31.38
CA LEU A 26 22.29 7.70 30.54
C LEU A 26 22.95 7.74 29.17
N SER A 27 24.27 7.54 29.08
CA SER A 27 24.99 7.43 27.79
C SER A 27 24.50 6.23 26.97
N GLY A 28 24.29 5.08 27.60
CA GLY A 28 23.74 3.89 26.96
C GLY A 28 22.32 4.11 26.42
N ILE A 29 21.44 4.76 27.18
CA ILE A 29 20.09 5.10 26.78
C ILE A 29 20.10 6.12 25.63
N PHE A 30 20.99 7.11 25.67
CA PHE A 30 21.14 8.11 24.62
C PHE A 30 21.58 7.50 23.29
N ILE A 31 22.50 6.52 23.32
CA ILE A 31 22.94 5.78 22.14
C ILE A 31 21.78 4.94 21.56
N LEU A 32 20.98 4.27 22.40
CA LEU A 32 19.82 3.50 21.95
C LEU A 32 18.73 4.36 21.30
N LEU A 33 18.52 5.59 21.75
CA LEU A 33 17.56 6.53 21.18
C LEU A 33 18.04 7.11 19.84
N SER A 34 19.34 7.14 19.57
CA SER A 34 19.92 7.66 18.32
C SER A 34 19.66 6.76 17.10
N PHE A 35 19.26 5.51 17.28
CA PHE A 35 18.92 4.58 16.20
C PHE A 35 17.46 4.63 15.76
N SER A 36 16.68 5.63 16.16
CA SER A 36 15.35 5.88 15.63
C SER A 36 15.46 6.36 14.18
N SER A 37 15.87 5.48 13.28
CA SER A 37 15.83 5.72 11.84
C SER A 37 14.36 5.90 11.44
N CYS A 38 13.94 7.13 11.23
CA CYS A 38 12.64 7.43 10.64
C CYS A 38 12.59 6.77 9.26
N ILE A 39 11.73 5.77 9.11
CA ILE A 39 11.44 5.18 7.80
C ILE A 39 10.66 6.24 7.02
N GLU A 40 11.35 6.93 6.12
CA GLU A 40 10.72 7.90 5.22
C GLU A 40 9.82 7.14 4.25
N TYR A 41 8.54 7.48 4.23
CA TYR A 41 7.58 6.96 3.25
C TYR A 41 7.55 7.90 2.03
N LYS A 42 7.76 7.32 0.85
CA LYS A 42 7.56 7.99 -0.45
C LYS A 42 6.37 7.36 -1.13
N ASP A 43 5.54 8.18 -1.77
CA ASP A 43 4.36 7.68 -2.46
C ASP A 43 4.74 6.74 -3.61
N VAL A 44 3.98 5.67 -3.74
CA VAL A 44 4.09 4.74 -4.86
C VAL A 44 3.53 5.42 -6.11
N GLU A 45 4.30 5.39 -7.20
CA GLU A 45 3.92 6.02 -8.45
C GLU A 45 3.23 5.00 -9.38
N PHE A 46 2.00 5.26 -9.76
CA PHE A 46 1.33 4.54 -10.84
C PHE A 46 1.71 5.17 -12.17
N LEU A 47 2.36 4.41 -13.05
CA LEU A 47 2.90 4.89 -14.33
C LEU A 47 2.00 4.53 -15.52
N GLY A 48 0.89 3.84 -15.28
CA GLY A 48 -0.10 3.51 -16.30
C GLY A 48 -0.34 2.02 -16.49
N ILE A 49 -1.27 1.71 -17.39
CA ILE A 49 -1.59 0.38 -17.86
C ILE A 49 -0.79 0.18 -19.15
N THR A 50 0.06 -0.85 -19.21
CA THR A 50 0.88 -1.14 -20.39
C THR A 50 0.20 -2.10 -21.34
N ASP A 51 -0.65 -2.99 -20.82
CA ASP A 51 -1.41 -3.95 -21.62
C ASP A 51 -2.61 -4.47 -20.80
N TYR A 52 -3.56 -5.13 -21.49
CA TYR A 52 -4.67 -5.81 -20.86
C TYR A 52 -5.09 -7.05 -21.66
N SER A 53 -5.66 -8.05 -21.01
CA SER A 53 -6.29 -9.20 -21.65
C SER A 53 -7.58 -9.60 -20.95
N ILE A 54 -8.56 -10.07 -21.73
CA ILE A 54 -9.82 -10.62 -21.23
C ILE A 54 -9.67 -12.13 -21.24
N ASN A 55 -9.51 -12.75 -20.07
CA ASN A 55 -9.14 -14.15 -19.97
C ASN A 55 -10.33 -15.10 -19.91
N LYS A 56 -11.48 -14.61 -19.39
CA LYS A 56 -12.69 -15.41 -19.27
C LYS A 56 -13.91 -14.50 -19.39
N LEU A 57 -14.77 -14.84 -20.35
CA LEU A 57 -16.15 -14.33 -20.45
C LEU A 57 -17.05 -15.54 -20.24
N ASP A 58 -17.53 -15.72 -19.02
CA ASP A 58 -18.56 -16.69 -18.69
C ASP A 58 -19.89 -15.96 -18.44
N THR A 59 -20.98 -16.70 -18.37
CA THR A 59 -22.33 -16.12 -18.14
C THR A 59 -22.48 -15.43 -16.79
N GLU A 60 -21.59 -15.67 -15.87
CA GLU A 60 -21.64 -15.14 -14.50
C GLU A 60 -20.47 -14.21 -14.14
N ASP A 61 -19.24 -14.53 -14.57
CA ASP A 61 -18.04 -13.79 -14.20
C ASP A 61 -17.16 -13.39 -15.38
N VAL A 62 -16.59 -12.20 -15.32
CA VAL A 62 -15.54 -11.73 -16.23
C VAL A 62 -14.20 -11.65 -15.48
N ARG A 63 -13.14 -12.18 -16.10
CA ARG A 63 -11.77 -12.01 -15.63
C ARG A 63 -10.98 -11.17 -16.60
N ILE A 64 -10.42 -10.10 -16.06
CA ILE A 64 -9.57 -9.17 -16.82
C ILE A 64 -8.21 -9.15 -16.17
N THR A 65 -7.17 -9.36 -16.96
CA THR A 65 -5.79 -9.15 -16.55
C THR A 65 -5.35 -7.77 -17.01
N LEU A 66 -4.83 -6.99 -16.09
CA LEU A 66 -4.21 -5.70 -16.37
C LEU A 66 -2.70 -5.78 -16.10
N PHE A 67 -1.89 -5.25 -17.01
CA PHE A 67 -0.46 -5.10 -16.82
C PHE A 67 -0.16 -3.66 -16.37
N LEU A 68 0.04 -3.51 -15.05
CA LEU A 68 0.18 -2.22 -14.39
C LEU A 68 1.65 -1.88 -14.19
N LYS A 69 2.12 -0.78 -14.78
CA LYS A 69 3.47 -0.27 -14.52
C LYS A 69 3.46 0.57 -13.25
N ILE A 70 4.18 0.10 -12.23
CA ILE A 70 4.20 0.72 -10.90
C ILE A 70 5.65 0.90 -10.47
N LYS A 71 5.98 2.07 -9.89
CA LYS A 71 7.28 2.37 -9.31
C LYS A 71 7.16 2.49 -7.80
N ASN A 72 7.98 1.75 -7.09
CA ASN A 72 8.17 1.89 -5.65
C ASN A 72 9.49 2.65 -5.39
N PRO A 73 9.45 3.95 -5.04
CA PRO A 73 10.65 4.74 -4.75
C PRO A 73 11.21 4.50 -3.34
N ASN A 74 10.54 3.67 -2.53
CA ASN A 74 10.94 3.38 -1.16
C ASN A 74 12.11 2.38 -1.13
N THR A 75 12.93 2.47 -0.10
CA THR A 75 14.07 1.57 0.17
C THR A 75 13.65 0.19 0.71
N TYR A 76 12.34 -0.07 0.75
CA TYR A 76 11.74 -1.31 1.26
C TYR A 76 10.65 -1.83 0.32
N ASN A 77 10.39 -3.14 0.43
CA ASN A 77 9.34 -3.79 -0.33
C ASN A 77 7.96 -3.44 0.24
N ILE A 78 7.00 -3.22 -0.66
CA ILE A 78 5.60 -3.00 -0.30
C ILE A 78 4.77 -4.16 -0.84
N LYS A 79 3.90 -4.73 -0.03
CA LYS A 79 2.95 -5.75 -0.43
C LYS A 79 1.54 -5.16 -0.49
N ILE A 80 0.99 -5.07 -1.70
CA ILE A 80 -0.41 -4.70 -1.92
C ILE A 80 -1.25 -5.96 -1.77
N LYS A 81 -2.23 -5.91 -0.88
CA LYS A 81 -3.13 -7.04 -0.59
C LYS A 81 -4.32 -7.02 -1.53
N LYS A 82 -4.88 -8.22 -1.77
CA LYS A 82 -6.17 -8.39 -2.46
C LYS A 82 -7.16 -7.34 -2.00
N SER A 83 -7.75 -6.64 -2.96
CA SER A 83 -8.62 -5.50 -2.73
C SER A 83 -9.85 -5.58 -3.63
N ALA A 84 -10.93 -4.94 -3.22
CA ALA A 84 -12.14 -4.87 -4.02
C ALA A 84 -12.46 -3.41 -4.32
N PHE A 85 -12.96 -3.18 -5.54
CA PHE A 85 -13.26 -1.87 -6.09
C PHE A 85 -14.70 -1.82 -6.57
N ASP A 86 -15.36 -0.70 -6.37
CA ASP A 86 -16.63 -0.40 -6.98
C ASP A 86 -16.39 0.32 -8.32
N LEU A 87 -17.07 -0.14 -9.36
CA LEU A 87 -16.98 0.39 -10.72
C LEU A 87 -18.24 1.20 -11.04
N TYR A 88 -18.05 2.38 -11.64
CA TYR A 88 -19.12 3.26 -12.08
C TYR A 88 -18.89 3.70 -13.52
N LEU A 89 -19.94 3.72 -14.33
CA LEU A 89 -19.93 4.25 -15.70
C LEU A 89 -20.91 5.40 -15.79
N ASN A 90 -20.43 6.58 -16.17
CA ASN A 90 -21.24 7.81 -16.23
C ASN A 90 -22.02 8.08 -14.93
N GLY A 91 -21.40 7.78 -13.76
CA GLY A 91 -22.00 7.95 -12.44
C GLY A 91 -22.91 6.81 -11.98
N LYS A 92 -23.28 5.87 -12.86
CA LYS A 92 -24.07 4.68 -12.48
C LYS A 92 -23.18 3.53 -12.08
N LYS A 93 -23.50 2.85 -10.97
CA LYS A 93 -22.75 1.70 -10.48
C LYS A 93 -22.89 0.52 -11.43
N LEU A 94 -21.77 0.01 -11.95
CA LEU A 94 -21.70 -1.20 -12.76
C LEU A 94 -21.64 -2.47 -11.91
N GLY A 95 -20.83 -2.44 -10.86
CA GLY A 95 -20.58 -3.62 -10.04
C GLY A 95 -19.33 -3.49 -9.20
N LYS A 96 -18.78 -4.65 -8.84
CA LYS A 96 -17.52 -4.75 -8.10
C LYS A 96 -16.50 -5.55 -8.87
N ALA A 97 -15.25 -5.10 -8.84
CA ALA A 97 -14.10 -5.86 -9.30
C ALA A 97 -13.25 -6.27 -8.10
N LYS A 98 -12.84 -7.53 -8.04
CA LYS A 98 -11.98 -8.07 -6.99
C LYS A 98 -10.62 -8.39 -7.57
N MET A 99 -9.57 -7.88 -6.98
CA MET A 99 -8.19 -8.27 -7.28
C MET A 99 -7.93 -9.65 -6.67
N LEU A 100 -7.52 -10.62 -7.49
CA LEU A 100 -7.40 -12.02 -7.08
C LEU A 100 -6.10 -12.32 -6.34
N ASP A 101 -5.02 -11.56 -6.63
CA ASP A 101 -3.70 -11.82 -6.09
C ASP A 101 -3.10 -10.62 -5.37
N ASP A 102 -2.18 -10.89 -4.46
CA ASP A 102 -1.36 -9.86 -3.83
C ASP A 102 -0.25 -9.43 -4.79
N ILE A 103 0.09 -8.14 -4.81
CA ILE A 103 1.20 -7.60 -5.61
C ILE A 103 2.37 -7.28 -4.66
N LYS A 104 3.59 -7.69 -5.04
CA LYS A 104 4.82 -7.32 -4.35
C LYS A 104 5.54 -6.25 -5.16
N LEU A 105 5.61 -5.03 -4.64
CA LEU A 105 6.41 -3.95 -5.19
C LEU A 105 7.80 -4.01 -4.57
N GLU A 106 8.80 -4.33 -5.38
CA GLU A 106 10.19 -4.37 -4.91
C GLU A 106 10.74 -2.96 -4.67
N LYS A 107 11.60 -2.82 -3.67
CA LYS A 107 12.25 -1.56 -3.31
C LYS A 107 13.02 -0.94 -4.49
N ASN A 108 12.95 0.38 -4.61
CA ASN A 108 13.68 1.17 -5.59
C ASN A 108 13.52 0.67 -7.04
N ARG A 109 12.34 0.11 -7.39
CA ARG A 109 12.10 -0.45 -8.73
C ARG A 109 10.83 0.07 -9.37
N SER A 110 10.89 0.16 -10.70
CA SER A 110 9.73 0.30 -11.58
C SER A 110 9.54 -1.04 -12.29
N GLN A 111 8.36 -1.65 -12.12
CA GLN A 111 8.06 -2.98 -12.66
C GLN A 111 6.66 -3.00 -13.26
N VAL A 112 6.45 -3.87 -14.24
CA VAL A 112 5.12 -4.22 -14.73
C VAL A 112 4.61 -5.39 -13.90
N HIS A 113 3.41 -5.23 -13.34
CA HIS A 113 2.74 -6.25 -12.55
C HIS A 113 1.51 -6.74 -13.28
N GLU A 114 1.41 -8.04 -13.45
CA GLU A 114 0.20 -8.70 -13.89
C GLU A 114 -0.79 -8.76 -12.74
N VAL A 115 -1.99 -8.23 -12.94
CA VAL A 115 -3.03 -8.15 -11.91
C VAL A 115 -4.34 -8.63 -12.49
N VAL A 116 -4.84 -9.73 -11.93
CA VAL A 116 -6.11 -10.33 -12.35
C VAL A 116 -7.25 -9.76 -11.51
N PHE A 117 -8.25 -9.23 -12.21
CA PHE A 117 -9.49 -8.76 -11.62
C PHE A 117 -10.65 -9.68 -12.03
N GLU A 118 -11.51 -10.00 -11.09
CA GLU A 118 -12.75 -10.73 -11.31
C GLU A 118 -13.95 -9.86 -10.97
N GLY A 119 -14.95 -9.84 -11.82
CA GLY A 119 -16.18 -9.07 -11.63
C GLY A 119 -17.42 -9.83 -12.07
N ASP A 120 -18.57 -9.48 -11.47
CA ASP A 120 -19.88 -10.03 -11.82
C ASP A 120 -20.34 -9.43 -13.17
N ILE A 121 -20.30 -10.24 -14.22
CA ILE A 121 -20.62 -9.80 -15.60
C ILE A 121 -22.07 -9.38 -15.77
N LYS A 122 -23.01 -10.04 -15.05
CA LYS A 122 -24.43 -9.71 -15.18
C LYS A 122 -24.71 -8.26 -14.76
N LYS A 123 -24.11 -7.84 -13.66
CA LYS A 123 -24.24 -6.44 -13.18
C LYS A 123 -23.49 -5.47 -14.06
N ILE A 124 -22.30 -5.86 -14.53
CA ILE A 124 -21.47 -5.02 -15.41
C ILE A 124 -22.18 -4.85 -16.76
N THR A 125 -22.66 -5.93 -17.38
CA THR A 125 -23.34 -5.88 -18.67
C THR A 125 -24.67 -5.13 -18.61
N GLN A 126 -25.51 -5.36 -17.60
CA GLN A 126 -26.74 -4.59 -17.41
C GLN A 126 -26.46 -3.08 -17.28
N GLY A 127 -25.41 -2.71 -16.56
CA GLY A 127 -24.97 -1.33 -16.43
C GLY A 127 -24.48 -0.74 -17.76
N ILE A 128 -23.76 -1.50 -18.57
CA ILE A 128 -23.29 -1.11 -19.91
C ILE A 128 -24.47 -0.99 -20.87
N PHE A 129 -25.34 -2.00 -20.95
CA PHE A 129 -26.51 -1.98 -21.85
C PHE A 129 -27.50 -0.84 -21.54
N SER A 130 -27.65 -0.47 -20.28
CA SER A 130 -28.47 0.70 -19.91
C SER A 130 -27.86 2.04 -20.36
N ASN A 131 -26.61 2.05 -20.83
CA ASN A 131 -25.87 3.21 -21.30
C ASN A 131 -25.34 3.06 -22.74
N LEU A 132 -26.02 2.25 -23.57
CA LEU A 132 -25.61 1.88 -24.94
C LEU A 132 -25.29 3.08 -25.86
N GLY A 133 -25.87 4.26 -25.62
CA GLY A 133 -25.50 5.47 -26.36
C GLY A 133 -24.00 5.81 -26.31
N VAL A 134 -23.27 5.26 -25.33
CA VAL A 134 -21.82 5.40 -25.19
C VAL A 134 -21.08 4.43 -26.11
N LEU A 135 -21.64 3.26 -26.39
CA LEU A 135 -21.02 2.22 -27.23
C LEU A 135 -21.06 2.56 -28.72
N PHE A 136 -21.95 3.47 -29.14
CA PHE A 136 -22.09 3.90 -30.55
C PHE A 136 -21.26 5.14 -30.88
N GLY A 137 -20.02 5.25 -30.36
CA GLY A 137 -19.06 6.30 -30.74
C GLY A 137 -18.92 7.44 -29.72
N GLY A 138 -19.51 7.30 -28.54
CA GLY A 138 -19.37 8.25 -27.44
C GLY A 138 -18.16 8.00 -26.53
N THR A 139 -17.88 9.00 -25.68
CA THR A 139 -16.93 8.89 -24.58
C THR A 139 -17.68 8.61 -23.28
N ALA A 140 -17.25 7.63 -22.51
CA ALA A 140 -17.77 7.35 -21.17
C ALA A 140 -16.78 7.75 -20.08
N LYS A 141 -17.28 8.05 -18.90
CA LYS A 141 -16.48 8.24 -17.68
C LYS A 141 -16.52 6.97 -16.85
N LEU A 142 -15.41 6.24 -16.81
CA LEU A 142 -15.23 5.12 -15.90
C LEU A 142 -14.62 5.64 -14.58
N ARG A 143 -15.32 5.45 -13.47
CA ARG A 143 -14.80 5.76 -12.14
C ARG A 143 -14.62 4.47 -11.35
N VAL A 144 -13.48 4.36 -10.73
CA VAL A 144 -13.08 3.22 -9.88
C VAL A 144 -12.87 3.74 -8.47
N THR A 145 -13.62 3.22 -7.51
CA THR A 145 -13.49 3.61 -6.11
C THR A 145 -13.24 2.39 -5.23
N GLY A 146 -12.48 2.56 -4.16
CA GLY A 146 -12.20 1.46 -3.24
C GLY A 146 -11.11 1.77 -2.23
N LYS A 147 -10.62 0.73 -1.57
CA LYS A 147 -9.51 0.85 -0.61
C LYS A 147 -8.46 -0.21 -0.88
N ILE A 148 -7.25 0.24 -1.12
CA ILE A 148 -6.06 -0.62 -1.22
C ILE A 148 -5.46 -0.78 0.17
N LYS A 149 -5.14 -2.02 0.53
CA LYS A 149 -4.37 -2.35 1.75
C LYS A 149 -2.92 -2.62 1.35
N ALA A 150 -2.00 -1.77 1.78
CA ALA A 150 -0.57 -1.99 1.59
C ALA A 150 0.09 -2.36 2.92
N LYS A 151 1.13 -3.23 2.86
CA LYS A 151 1.93 -3.64 4.02
C LYS A 151 3.41 -3.49 3.71
N ALA A 152 4.14 -2.94 4.69
CA ALA A 152 5.60 -2.92 4.71
C ALA A 152 6.07 -3.20 6.13
N TYR A 153 7.11 -4.00 6.32
CA TYR A 153 7.65 -4.40 7.64
C TYR A 153 6.59 -4.90 8.64
N GLY A 154 5.55 -5.60 8.15
CA GLY A 154 4.45 -6.07 9.00
C GLY A 154 3.38 -5.02 9.32
N ILE A 155 3.65 -3.74 9.09
CA ILE A 155 2.71 -2.65 9.33
C ILE A 155 1.83 -2.48 8.09
N GLY A 156 0.52 -2.43 8.29
CA GLY A 156 -0.47 -2.25 7.23
C GLY A 156 -1.11 -0.87 7.25
N LYS A 157 -1.25 -0.25 6.07
CA LYS A 157 -2.00 1.00 5.88
C LYS A 157 -3.03 0.82 4.79
N LYS A 158 -4.16 1.52 4.90
CA LYS A 158 -5.21 1.56 3.87
C LYS A 158 -5.12 2.90 3.16
N PHE A 159 -5.29 2.87 1.85
CA PHE A 159 -5.32 4.04 0.98
C PHE A 159 -6.64 4.04 0.22
N ASP A 160 -7.30 5.18 0.15
CA ASP A 160 -8.48 5.36 -0.67
C ASP A 160 -8.06 5.48 -2.15
N VAL A 161 -8.84 4.83 -3.01
CA VAL A 161 -8.71 4.94 -4.48
C VAL A 161 -9.98 5.57 -4.99
N ASP A 162 -9.84 6.64 -5.75
CA ASP A 162 -10.92 7.29 -6.47
C ASP A 162 -10.32 7.85 -7.77
N VAL A 163 -10.41 7.08 -8.84
CA VAL A 163 -9.86 7.40 -10.14
C VAL A 163 -10.99 7.48 -11.15
N THR A 164 -10.98 8.50 -11.97
CA THR A 164 -11.95 8.69 -13.07
C THR A 164 -11.22 8.87 -14.37
N GLU A 165 -11.47 7.97 -15.32
CA GLU A 165 -10.88 7.98 -16.65
C GLU A 165 -11.97 8.11 -17.74
N LYS A 166 -11.63 8.78 -18.83
CA LYS A 166 -12.47 8.82 -20.03
C LYS A 166 -12.07 7.64 -20.91
N ILE A 167 -13.03 6.76 -21.17
CA ILE A 167 -12.88 5.61 -22.06
C ILE A 167 -13.70 5.82 -23.33
N LYS A 168 -13.17 5.35 -24.46
CA LYS A 168 -13.89 5.34 -25.75
C LYS A 168 -14.25 3.89 -26.10
N ALA A 169 -15.33 3.72 -26.86
CA ALA A 169 -15.71 2.38 -27.36
C ALA A 169 -14.60 1.72 -28.19
N SER A 170 -13.80 2.53 -28.88
CA SER A 170 -12.63 2.07 -29.66
C SER A 170 -11.50 1.47 -28.81
N ASP A 171 -11.48 1.74 -27.51
CA ASP A 171 -10.45 1.25 -26.61
C ASP A 171 -10.72 -0.22 -26.20
N PHE A 172 -11.94 -0.72 -26.49
CA PHE A 172 -12.33 -2.11 -26.27
C PHE A 172 -12.26 -2.88 -27.60
N LYS A 173 -11.17 -3.62 -27.80
CA LYS A 173 -11.08 -4.60 -28.90
C LYS A 173 -11.76 -5.89 -28.42
N PHE A 174 -12.94 -6.19 -28.93
CA PHE A 174 -13.61 -7.48 -28.78
C PHE A 174 -13.11 -8.45 -29.83
#